data_d40b19839d4b1bfe7f9fd6a4c6c36c18
#
_entry.id   d40b19839d4b1bfe7f9fd6a4c6c36c18
#
_cell.length_a   1.000
_cell.length_b   1.000
_cell.length_c   1.000
_cell.angle_alpha   90.00
_cell.angle_beta   90.00
_cell.angle_gamma   90.00
#
_symmetry.space_group_name_H-M   'P 1'
#
loop_
_entity.id
_entity.type
_entity.pdbx_description
1 polymer ?
#
loop_
_entity_poly.entity_id
_entity_poly.type
_entity_poly.pdbx_seq_one_letter_code
_entity_poly.pdbx_strand_id
1 'polypeptide(L)'
;MMKLSKHLVVLAAVFMIALGSARVSAQTAGQFQDFTLVLETPKTQYLELQTIPLVITFKNDTKTPLTGHTVLEFGASFVHLYIDRPDGPQEIPVSMMIRDVFADPHVFQPGEQIKRTTALNYRLNNVFPNPGTYRLHVRLRSLDGKDTISSKPMEVEIVKPNGADAQALQFILDHSNPAYFFTGIQAVKNPEQLRVLENFVDVYGDSSYGDDASFALARVQFAERDYQKARTSLEKLLKKPNYFFAAEVSDYLKMIEQRVRVADRP
;
A
#
# COMPACT_ATOMS: atom_id res chain seq x y z
N MET A 1 67.41 50.32 -29.85
CA MET A 1 66.88 50.73 -28.53
C MET A 1 65.36 50.80 -28.63
N MET A 2 64.69 49.74 -28.19
CA MET A 2 63.20 49.70 -28.14
C MET A 2 62.79 49.36 -26.71
N LYS A 3 62.09 50.31 -26.07
CA LYS A 3 61.56 50.18 -24.69
C LYS A 3 60.37 49.27 -24.73
N LEU A 4 60.51 48.10 -24.20
CA LEU A 4 59.36 47.20 -23.95
C LEU A 4 58.54 47.64 -22.78
N SER A 5 57.26 47.81 -23.00
CA SER A 5 56.26 48.39 -22.12
C SER A 5 55.97 47.50 -20.88
N LYS A 6 56.02 48.17 -19.71
CA LYS A 6 55.74 47.55 -18.37
C LYS A 6 54.25 47.20 -18.12
N HIS A 7 53.40 47.17 -19.14
CA HIS A 7 51.94 46.98 -18.96
C HIS A 7 51.44 45.56 -19.16
N LEU A 8 52.31 44.56 -19.36
CA LEU A 8 51.88 43.19 -19.64
C LEU A 8 51.89 42.24 -18.43
N VAL A 9 52.27 42.73 -17.26
CA VAL A 9 52.39 41.87 -16.04
C VAL A 9 51.21 42.03 -15.09
N VAL A 10 50.34 43.01 -15.26
CA VAL A 10 49.24 43.29 -14.34
C VAL A 10 47.94 42.55 -14.74
N LEU A 11 47.81 42.05 -15.98
CA LEU A 11 46.57 41.40 -16.44
C LEU A 11 46.51 39.91 -16.14
N ALA A 12 47.60 39.27 -15.70
CA ALA A 12 47.63 37.83 -15.37
C ALA A 12 47.26 37.54 -13.90
N ALA A 13 47.23 38.55 -13.02
CA ALA A 13 46.96 38.34 -11.60
C ALA A 13 45.49 38.50 -11.19
N VAL A 14 44.63 39.00 -12.07
CA VAL A 14 43.21 39.25 -11.75
C VAL A 14 42.32 38.07 -12.17
N PHE A 15 42.81 37.13 -12.99
CA PHE A 15 42.00 35.99 -13.45
C PHE A 15 42.12 34.74 -12.58
N MET A 16 42.88 34.73 -11.50
CA MET A 16 43.09 33.58 -10.61
C MET A 16 42.34 33.66 -9.29
N ILE A 17 41.45 34.64 -9.08
CA ILE A 17 40.69 34.79 -7.84
C ILE A 17 39.18 34.43 -8.01
N ALA A 18 38.73 34.06 -9.20
CA ALA A 18 37.33 33.73 -9.47
C ALA A 18 37.04 32.21 -9.58
N LEU A 19 38.01 31.34 -9.31
CA LEU A 19 37.77 29.92 -9.03
C LEU A 19 37.64 29.73 -7.51
N GLY A 20 36.73 30.51 -6.91
CA GLY A 20 36.16 30.21 -5.63
C GLY A 20 35.51 28.86 -5.75
N SER A 21 36.20 27.82 -5.26
CA SER A 21 35.68 26.52 -5.00
C SER A 21 34.34 26.70 -4.28
N ALA A 22 33.22 26.57 -5.01
CA ALA A 22 31.99 26.21 -4.43
C ALA A 22 32.24 24.81 -3.80
N ARG A 23 32.72 24.84 -2.55
CA ARG A 23 32.58 23.70 -1.66
C ARG A 23 31.06 23.49 -1.58
N VAL A 24 30.54 22.65 -2.44
CA VAL A 24 29.31 21.95 -2.15
C VAL A 24 29.62 21.30 -0.80
N SER A 25 29.17 21.94 0.28
CA SER A 25 29.08 21.28 1.57
C SER A 25 28.35 20.00 1.26
N ALA A 26 29.04 18.89 1.38
CA ALA A 26 28.38 17.60 1.47
C ALA A 26 27.45 17.74 2.67
N GLN A 27 26.20 18.12 2.41
CA GLN A 27 25.15 18.11 3.39
C GLN A 27 25.21 16.66 3.90
N THR A 28 25.55 16.48 5.16
CA THR A 28 25.47 15.18 5.82
C THR A 28 24.07 14.69 5.55
N ALA A 29 23.93 13.75 4.62
CA ALA A 29 22.67 13.13 4.34
C ALA A 29 22.18 12.58 5.68
N GLY A 30 21.03 13.06 6.15
CA GLY A 30 20.42 12.58 7.37
C GLY A 30 20.25 11.06 7.25
N GLN A 31 20.37 10.37 8.36
CA GLN A 31 20.34 8.91 8.37
C GLN A 31 18.93 8.42 8.03
N PHE A 32 18.81 7.27 7.38
CA PHE A 32 17.50 6.65 7.09
C PHE A 32 16.66 6.47 8.37
N GLN A 33 17.30 6.32 9.51
CA GLN A 33 16.66 6.20 10.82
C GLN A 33 16.02 7.51 11.32
N ASP A 34 16.31 8.65 10.70
CA ASP A 34 15.72 9.95 11.05
C ASP A 34 14.31 10.14 10.46
N PHE A 35 13.86 9.22 9.59
CA PHE A 35 12.49 9.21 9.10
C PHE A 35 11.52 8.74 10.17
N THR A 36 10.28 9.20 10.05
CA THR A 36 9.14 8.71 10.82
C THR A 36 8.35 7.71 9.97
N LEU A 37 8.12 6.52 10.53
CA LEU A 37 7.28 5.47 9.93
C LEU A 37 6.07 5.23 10.84
N VAL A 38 4.86 5.33 10.27
CA VAL A 38 3.60 5.16 11.00
C VAL A 38 2.76 4.09 10.33
N LEU A 39 2.14 3.23 11.13
CA LEU A 39 1.13 2.25 10.72
C LEU A 39 -0.18 2.60 11.42
N GLU A 40 -1.26 2.74 10.64
CA GLU A 40 -2.58 3.10 11.14
C GLU A 40 -3.67 2.22 10.50
N THR A 41 -4.82 2.14 11.17
CA THR A 41 -6.04 1.52 10.67
C THR A 41 -7.25 2.39 11.04
N PRO A 42 -8.33 2.43 10.24
CA PRO A 42 -9.47 3.32 10.50
C PRO A 42 -10.29 2.96 11.75
N LYS A 43 -10.15 1.73 12.26
CA LYS A 43 -10.80 1.28 13.49
C LYS A 43 -9.90 0.30 14.23
N THR A 44 -10.13 0.08 15.52
CA THR A 44 -9.33 -0.82 16.35
C THR A 44 -9.93 -2.22 16.47
N GLN A 45 -11.20 -2.42 16.12
CA GLN A 45 -11.87 -3.71 16.25
C GLN A 45 -12.35 -4.22 14.90
N TYR A 46 -12.07 -5.50 14.60
CA TYR A 46 -12.43 -6.21 13.38
C TYR A 46 -13.05 -7.56 13.71
N LEU A 47 -13.90 -8.03 12.83
CA LEU A 47 -14.44 -9.38 12.93
C LEU A 47 -13.40 -10.40 12.43
N GLU A 48 -13.53 -11.62 12.91
CA GLU A 48 -12.74 -12.75 12.40
C GLU A 48 -12.88 -12.84 10.87
N LEU A 49 -11.77 -13.00 10.15
CA LEU A 49 -11.61 -12.97 8.70
C LEU A 49 -11.97 -11.65 7.99
N GLN A 50 -12.39 -10.61 8.70
CA GLN A 50 -12.65 -9.32 8.06
C GLN A 50 -11.33 -8.70 7.55
N THR A 51 -11.37 -8.07 6.38
CA THR A 51 -10.25 -7.30 5.86
C THR A 51 -9.89 -6.15 6.80
N ILE A 52 -8.62 -6.03 7.16
CA ILE A 52 -8.08 -4.93 7.95
C ILE A 52 -7.40 -3.93 7.03
N PRO A 53 -8.00 -2.76 6.80
CA PRO A 53 -7.36 -1.70 6.05
C PRO A 53 -6.16 -1.14 6.82
N LEU A 54 -5.05 -0.94 6.13
CA LEU A 54 -3.81 -0.42 6.70
C LEU A 54 -3.35 0.82 5.92
N VAL A 55 -2.92 1.83 6.64
CA VAL A 55 -2.27 3.02 6.08
C VAL A 55 -0.83 3.07 6.60
N ILE A 56 0.11 3.04 5.68
CA ILE A 56 1.54 3.23 5.96
C ILE A 56 1.89 4.66 5.57
N THR A 57 2.43 5.42 6.52
CA THR A 57 2.96 6.76 6.28
C THR A 57 4.46 6.77 6.53
N PHE A 58 5.22 7.24 5.56
CA PHE A 58 6.66 7.45 5.65
C PHE A 58 6.95 8.93 5.45
N LYS A 59 7.63 9.57 6.41
CA LYS A 59 7.71 11.03 6.50
C LYS A 59 9.08 11.49 6.96
N ASN A 60 9.54 12.61 6.40
CA ASN A 60 10.65 13.39 6.92
C ASN A 60 10.13 14.46 7.90
N ASP A 61 10.21 14.20 9.20
CA ASP A 61 9.85 15.15 10.26
C ASP A 61 11.02 16.03 10.69
N THR A 62 12.18 15.89 10.06
CA THR A 62 13.36 16.72 10.37
C THR A 62 13.31 18.07 9.67
N LYS A 63 14.30 18.92 9.98
CA LYS A 63 14.48 20.25 9.34
C LYS A 63 15.41 20.20 8.12
N THR A 64 15.96 19.03 7.79
CA THR A 64 16.91 18.82 6.69
C THR A 64 16.38 17.82 5.69
N PRO A 65 16.72 17.92 4.39
CA PRO A 65 16.39 16.90 3.42
C PRO A 65 16.99 15.54 3.79
N LEU A 66 16.22 14.47 3.62
CA LEU A 66 16.63 13.08 3.84
C LEU A 66 16.53 12.29 2.56
N THR A 67 17.46 11.38 2.31
CA THR A 67 17.39 10.44 1.18
C THR A 67 16.77 9.12 1.61
N GLY A 68 15.70 8.71 0.92
CA GLY A 68 14.98 7.47 1.13
C GLY A 68 14.45 6.89 -0.19
N HIS A 69 13.32 6.19 -0.13
CA HIS A 69 12.60 5.70 -1.31
C HIS A 69 11.08 5.77 -1.10
N THR A 70 10.33 5.70 -2.20
CA THR A 70 8.86 5.85 -2.17
C THR A 70 8.10 4.52 -2.20
N VAL A 71 8.78 3.38 -2.16
CA VAL A 71 8.17 2.06 -2.22
C VAL A 71 7.65 1.65 -0.85
N LEU A 72 6.34 1.67 -0.67
CA LEU A 72 5.64 1.25 0.55
C LEU A 72 4.68 0.06 0.29
N GLU A 73 4.97 -0.74 -0.72
CA GLU A 73 4.13 -1.89 -1.09
C GLU A 73 4.59 -3.15 -0.38
N PHE A 74 3.65 -3.88 0.23
CA PHE A 74 3.91 -5.22 0.69
C PHE A 74 4.21 -6.15 -0.50
N GLY A 75 5.20 -7.04 -0.31
CA GLY A 75 5.70 -7.92 -1.37
C GLY A 75 6.87 -7.34 -2.16
N ALA A 76 7.16 -6.03 -2.00
CA ALA A 76 8.48 -5.51 -2.29
C ALA A 76 9.42 -5.88 -1.12
N SER A 77 10.69 -6.17 -1.42
CA SER A 77 11.70 -6.57 -0.42
C SER A 77 12.04 -5.49 0.63
N PHE A 78 11.33 -4.36 0.59
CA PHE A 78 11.58 -3.22 1.46
C PHE A 78 10.61 -3.10 2.64
N VAL A 79 9.37 -3.60 2.52
CA VAL A 79 8.30 -3.40 3.50
C VAL A 79 7.85 -4.74 4.06
N HIS A 80 7.99 -4.90 5.38
CA HIS A 80 7.64 -6.11 6.11
C HIS A 80 6.65 -5.79 7.21
N LEU A 81 5.58 -6.57 7.32
CA LEU A 81 4.61 -6.48 8.40
C LEU A 81 4.90 -7.55 9.45
N TYR A 82 4.86 -7.17 10.71
CA TYR A 82 5.08 -8.06 11.84
C TYR A 82 3.88 -8.05 12.78
N ILE A 83 3.64 -9.20 13.40
CA ILE A 83 2.76 -9.37 14.54
C ILE A 83 3.62 -9.68 15.77
N ASP A 84 3.40 -8.94 16.85
CA ASP A 84 4.08 -9.22 18.11
C ASP A 84 3.42 -10.43 18.78
N ARG A 85 4.21 -11.42 19.11
CA ARG A 85 3.82 -12.63 19.83
C ARG A 85 4.65 -12.78 21.10
N PRO A 86 4.22 -13.61 22.07
CA PRO A 86 4.98 -13.82 23.29
C PRO A 86 6.41 -14.32 23.09
N ASP A 87 6.65 -15.06 22.02
CA ASP A 87 7.96 -15.60 21.61
C ASP A 87 8.76 -14.64 20.71
N GLY A 88 8.23 -13.45 20.44
CA GLY A 88 8.84 -12.40 19.64
C GLY A 88 8.02 -12.01 18.41
N PRO A 89 8.45 -10.95 17.69
CA PRO A 89 7.76 -10.50 16.50
C PRO A 89 7.90 -11.52 15.38
N GLN A 90 6.76 -11.93 14.81
CA GLN A 90 6.69 -12.81 13.66
C GLN A 90 6.35 -12.01 12.41
N GLU A 91 7.13 -12.18 11.34
CA GLU A 91 6.80 -11.59 10.04
C GLU A 91 5.55 -12.25 9.44
N ILE A 92 4.63 -11.40 8.96
CA ILE A 92 3.44 -11.82 8.26
C ILE A 92 3.74 -11.78 6.76
N PRO A 93 3.65 -12.90 6.04
CA PRO A 93 3.76 -12.90 4.59
C PRO A 93 2.52 -12.24 3.98
N VAL A 94 2.61 -10.97 3.64
CA VAL A 94 1.47 -10.17 3.11
C VAL A 94 1.30 -10.31 1.59
N SER A 95 2.28 -10.88 0.90
CA SER A 95 2.20 -11.12 -0.54
C SER A 95 2.74 -12.51 -0.92
N MET A 96 1.98 -13.19 -1.80
CA MET A 96 2.44 -14.46 -2.39
C MET A 96 3.39 -14.25 -3.57
N MET A 97 3.52 -13.03 -4.08
CA MET A 97 4.43 -12.68 -5.15
C MET A 97 5.44 -11.65 -4.66
N ILE A 98 6.68 -12.08 -4.53
CA ILE A 98 7.80 -11.15 -4.43
C ILE A 98 7.88 -10.47 -5.81
N ARG A 99 7.66 -9.17 -5.84
CA ARG A 99 7.94 -8.36 -7.02
C ARG A 99 9.31 -7.77 -6.86
N ASP A 100 10.16 -7.98 -7.83
CA ASP A 100 11.37 -7.18 -7.97
C ASP A 100 10.93 -5.74 -8.29
N VAL A 101 10.75 -4.96 -7.24
CA VAL A 101 10.45 -3.54 -7.38
C VAL A 101 11.77 -2.81 -7.31
N PHE A 102 12.16 -2.20 -8.42
CA PHE A 102 13.27 -1.25 -8.44
C PHE A 102 12.78 0.03 -7.75
N ALA A 103 13.47 0.43 -6.71
CA ALA A 103 13.21 1.67 -6.02
C ALA A 103 14.34 2.64 -6.33
N ASP A 104 13.99 3.82 -6.85
CA ASP A 104 14.94 4.89 -7.04
C ASP A 104 15.11 5.70 -5.75
N PRO A 105 16.31 6.25 -5.49
CA PRO A 105 16.52 7.20 -4.42
C PRO A 105 15.60 8.41 -4.59
N HIS A 106 14.93 8.83 -3.51
CA HIS A 106 14.11 10.02 -3.46
C HIS A 106 14.58 10.92 -2.32
N VAL A 107 14.69 12.22 -2.59
CA VAL A 107 15.08 13.22 -1.58
C VAL A 107 13.81 13.85 -0.99
N PHE A 108 13.45 13.42 0.20
CA PHE A 108 12.33 13.98 0.95
C PHE A 108 12.69 15.33 1.55
N GLN A 109 11.95 16.35 1.19
CA GLN A 109 12.08 17.67 1.81
C GLN A 109 11.53 17.65 3.25
N PRO A 110 11.91 18.61 4.11
CA PRO A 110 11.31 18.75 5.43
C PRO A 110 9.78 18.81 5.38
N GLY A 111 9.12 17.92 6.14
CA GLY A 111 7.66 17.78 6.17
C GLY A 111 7.07 16.95 5.02
N GLU A 112 7.85 16.56 4.02
CA GLU A 112 7.36 15.69 2.93
C GLU A 112 7.02 14.31 3.44
N GLN A 113 5.89 13.77 2.97
CA GLN A 113 5.41 12.44 3.31
C GLN A 113 4.84 11.73 2.11
N ILE A 114 4.93 10.41 2.14
CA ILE A 114 4.16 9.53 1.27
C ILE A 114 3.25 8.65 2.11
N LYS A 115 2.07 8.34 1.56
CA LYS A 115 1.10 7.44 2.18
C LYS A 115 0.74 6.33 1.22
N ARG A 116 0.65 5.11 1.75
CA ARG A 116 0.16 3.96 1.02
C ARG A 116 -0.97 3.30 1.79
N THR A 117 -2.10 3.16 1.12
CA THR A 117 -3.21 2.36 1.59
C THR A 117 -3.03 0.93 1.10
N THR A 118 -3.23 -0.04 1.98
CA THR A 118 -3.16 -1.46 1.67
C THR A 118 -4.17 -2.21 2.54
N ALA A 119 -4.26 -3.52 2.39
CA ALA A 119 -5.15 -4.34 3.20
C ALA A 119 -4.46 -5.61 3.66
N LEU A 120 -4.65 -5.93 4.92
CA LEU A 120 -4.40 -7.25 5.46
C LEU A 120 -5.71 -8.04 5.36
N ASN A 121 -5.76 -8.97 4.45
CA ASN A 121 -6.90 -9.85 4.28
C ASN A 121 -6.49 -11.31 4.46
N TYR A 122 -7.47 -12.18 4.61
CA TYR A 122 -7.29 -13.62 4.88
C TYR A 122 -6.48 -14.40 3.82
N ARG A 123 -5.79 -13.73 2.92
CA ARG A 123 -5.04 -14.39 1.84
C ARG A 123 -4.03 -15.42 2.30
N LEU A 124 -3.52 -15.30 3.51
CA LEU A 124 -2.29 -15.96 3.89
C LEU A 124 -2.35 -16.45 5.34
N ASN A 125 -2.73 -17.72 5.47
CA ASN A 125 -2.48 -18.51 6.68
C ASN A 125 -2.83 -17.81 8.00
N ASN A 126 -4.09 -17.80 8.36
CA ASN A 126 -4.57 -17.63 9.75
C ASN A 126 -3.68 -16.68 10.60
N VAL A 127 -3.49 -15.46 10.10
CA VAL A 127 -2.65 -14.44 10.74
C VAL A 127 -3.11 -14.22 12.18
N PHE A 128 -4.43 -14.29 12.39
CA PHE A 128 -5.09 -14.18 13.67
C PHE A 128 -5.81 -15.48 13.99
N PRO A 129 -5.12 -16.46 14.62
CA PRO A 129 -5.66 -17.81 14.80
C PRO A 129 -6.87 -17.85 15.76
N ASN A 130 -7.05 -16.85 16.61
CA ASN A 130 -8.12 -16.76 17.59
C ASN A 130 -8.57 -15.30 17.77
N PRO A 131 -9.81 -15.06 18.21
CA PRO A 131 -10.20 -13.76 18.71
C PRO A 131 -9.28 -13.28 19.84
N GLY A 132 -8.99 -11.98 19.88
CA GLY A 132 -8.09 -11.39 20.87
C GLY A 132 -7.44 -10.12 20.37
N THR A 133 -6.60 -9.52 21.21
CA THR A 133 -5.84 -8.32 20.88
C THR A 133 -4.47 -8.69 20.31
N TYR A 134 -4.15 -8.07 19.19
CA TYR A 134 -2.90 -8.26 18.46
C TYR A 134 -2.20 -6.93 18.26
N ARG A 135 -0.86 -6.94 18.28
CA ARG A 135 -0.03 -5.77 18.03
C ARG A 135 0.71 -5.94 16.72
N LEU A 136 0.52 -5.00 15.82
CA LEU A 136 1.11 -5.00 14.49
C LEU A 136 2.11 -3.85 14.37
N HIS A 137 3.23 -4.09 13.70
CA HIS A 137 4.14 -3.03 13.29
C HIS A 137 4.71 -3.31 11.89
N VAL A 138 5.11 -2.26 11.20
CA VAL A 138 5.76 -2.35 9.90
C VAL A 138 7.23 -1.99 10.03
N ARG A 139 8.07 -2.70 9.30
CA ARG A 139 9.49 -2.36 9.12
C ARG A 139 9.74 -1.96 7.68
N LEU A 140 10.52 -0.90 7.50
CA LEU A 140 10.97 -0.42 6.21
C LEU A 140 12.49 -0.49 6.15
N ARG A 141 13.03 -1.08 5.08
CA ARG A 141 14.47 -1.20 4.83
C ARG A 141 14.93 -0.11 3.88
N SER A 142 16.15 0.39 4.08
CA SER A 142 16.84 1.27 3.13
C SER A 142 17.12 0.57 1.80
N LEU A 143 17.40 1.33 0.74
CA LEU A 143 17.71 0.81 -0.60
C LEU A 143 18.91 -0.14 -0.62
N ASP A 144 19.93 0.16 0.17
CA ASP A 144 21.13 -0.69 0.30
C ASP A 144 20.95 -1.84 1.29
N GLY A 145 19.78 -1.92 1.95
CA GLY A 145 19.40 -2.95 2.90
C GLY A 145 20.14 -2.92 4.25
N LYS A 146 20.97 -1.87 4.49
CA LYS A 146 21.77 -1.77 5.72
C LYS A 146 21.00 -1.22 6.90
N ASP A 147 20.09 -0.27 6.63
CA ASP A 147 19.29 0.37 7.64
C ASP A 147 17.84 -0.13 7.61
N THR A 148 17.21 -0.08 8.78
CA THR A 148 15.81 -0.45 8.96
C THR A 148 15.18 0.48 9.99
N ILE A 149 13.98 0.97 9.69
CA ILE A 149 13.14 1.66 10.68
C ILE A 149 11.88 0.84 10.94
N SER A 150 11.32 0.98 12.13
CA SER A 150 10.07 0.33 12.52
C SER A 150 9.04 1.35 12.97
N SER A 151 7.79 1.13 12.60
CA SER A 151 6.68 1.90 13.21
C SER A 151 6.53 1.53 14.69
N LYS A 152 5.85 2.42 15.44
CA LYS A 152 5.30 2.00 16.72
C LYS A 152 4.27 0.89 16.49
N PRO A 153 4.15 -0.08 17.41
CA PRO A 153 3.10 -1.09 17.35
C PRO A 153 1.71 -0.45 17.41
N MET A 154 0.82 -0.95 16.55
CA MET A 154 -0.60 -0.60 16.51
C MET A 154 -1.40 -1.80 17.03
N GLU A 155 -2.37 -1.56 17.89
CA GLU A 155 -3.23 -2.62 18.43
C GLU A 155 -4.50 -2.77 17.59
N VAL A 156 -4.87 -4.03 17.31
CA VAL A 156 -6.13 -4.42 16.71
C VAL A 156 -6.77 -5.54 17.53
N GLU A 157 -8.07 -5.45 17.74
CA GLU A 157 -8.87 -6.48 18.40
C GLU A 157 -9.64 -7.27 17.34
N ILE A 158 -9.49 -8.59 17.38
CA ILE A 158 -10.26 -9.51 16.54
C ILE A 158 -11.37 -10.12 17.41
N VAL A 159 -12.61 -9.97 16.97
CA VAL A 159 -13.78 -10.46 17.71
C VAL A 159 -14.60 -11.44 16.87
N LYS A 160 -15.31 -12.34 17.54
CA LYS A 160 -16.23 -13.25 16.87
C LYS A 160 -17.43 -12.46 16.34
N PRO A 161 -17.86 -12.74 15.09
CA PRO A 161 -19.08 -12.15 14.58
C PRO A 161 -20.32 -12.74 15.29
N ASN A 162 -21.43 -12.01 15.21
CA ASN A 162 -22.73 -12.44 15.69
C ASN A 162 -23.82 -12.13 14.65
N GLY A 163 -25.04 -12.66 14.86
CA GLY A 163 -26.18 -12.37 13.99
C GLY A 163 -25.91 -12.68 12.51
N ALA A 164 -26.21 -11.71 11.64
CA ALA A 164 -26.03 -11.84 10.19
C ALA A 164 -24.56 -11.99 9.78
N ASP A 165 -23.64 -11.33 10.51
CA ASP A 165 -22.21 -11.46 10.25
C ASP A 165 -21.70 -12.88 10.57
N ALA A 166 -22.23 -13.54 11.60
CA ALA A 166 -21.89 -14.93 11.90
C ALA A 166 -22.38 -15.90 10.80
N GLN A 167 -23.56 -15.65 10.26
CA GLN A 167 -24.09 -16.44 9.14
C GLN A 167 -23.26 -16.21 7.87
N ALA A 168 -22.88 -14.99 7.59
CA ALA A 168 -22.00 -14.65 6.48
C ALA A 168 -20.62 -15.32 6.62
N LEU A 169 -20.02 -15.28 7.81
CA LEU A 169 -18.75 -15.97 8.08
C LEU A 169 -18.88 -17.47 7.88
N GLN A 170 -19.96 -18.09 8.40
CA GLN A 170 -20.20 -19.52 8.23
C GLN A 170 -20.31 -19.88 6.74
N PHE A 171 -21.05 -19.09 5.96
CA PHE A 171 -21.14 -19.28 4.52
C PHE A 171 -19.74 -19.23 3.85
N ILE A 172 -18.87 -18.27 4.23
CA ILE A 172 -17.51 -18.19 3.72
C ILE A 172 -16.69 -19.44 4.08
N LEU A 173 -16.80 -19.92 5.32
CA LEU A 173 -16.04 -21.08 5.84
C LEU A 173 -16.50 -22.42 5.27
N ASP A 174 -17.76 -22.54 4.87
CA ASP A 174 -18.31 -23.75 4.24
C ASP A 174 -17.72 -24.00 2.84
N HIS A 175 -16.98 -23.03 2.29
CA HIS A 175 -16.34 -23.14 0.99
C HIS A 175 -14.84 -23.42 1.14
N SER A 176 -14.32 -24.30 0.29
CA SER A 176 -12.94 -24.83 0.37
C SER A 176 -11.83 -23.80 0.25
N ASN A 177 -12.13 -22.62 -0.27
CA ASN A 177 -11.18 -21.53 -0.40
C ASN A 177 -11.82 -20.15 -0.16
N PRO A 178 -11.90 -19.73 1.11
CA PRO A 178 -12.54 -18.46 1.46
C PRO A 178 -11.85 -17.22 0.85
N ALA A 179 -10.61 -17.34 0.39
CA ALA A 179 -9.87 -16.18 -0.13
C ALA A 179 -10.52 -15.52 -1.37
N TYR A 180 -11.31 -16.25 -2.17
CA TYR A 180 -11.95 -15.66 -3.36
C TYR A 180 -13.07 -14.69 -3.02
N PHE A 181 -13.70 -14.79 -1.84
CA PHE A 181 -14.67 -13.79 -1.37
C PHE A 181 -14.05 -12.39 -1.16
N PHE A 182 -12.75 -12.34 -0.94
CA PHE A 182 -12.03 -11.09 -0.70
C PHE A 182 -11.22 -10.62 -1.90
N THR A 183 -10.85 -11.53 -2.79
CA THR A 183 -9.92 -11.22 -3.89
C THR A 183 -10.52 -11.36 -5.27
N GLY A 184 -11.52 -12.20 -5.43
CA GLY A 184 -12.13 -12.56 -6.71
C GLY A 184 -11.24 -13.37 -7.67
N ILE A 185 -9.92 -13.48 -7.40
CA ILE A 185 -8.93 -13.99 -8.38
C ILE A 185 -9.27 -15.40 -8.87
N GLN A 186 -9.73 -16.26 -7.99
CA GLN A 186 -10.03 -17.68 -8.33
C GLN A 186 -11.41 -17.86 -8.95
N ALA A 187 -12.31 -16.88 -8.85
CA ALA A 187 -13.60 -16.91 -9.51
C ALA A 187 -13.52 -16.49 -10.99
N VAL A 188 -12.41 -15.89 -11.42
CA VAL A 188 -12.17 -15.57 -12.84
C VAL A 188 -12.09 -16.88 -13.62
N LYS A 189 -12.89 -17.01 -14.68
CA LYS A 189 -13.02 -18.22 -15.51
C LYS A 189 -13.48 -19.49 -14.75
N ASN A 190 -14.10 -19.28 -13.59
CA ASN A 190 -14.72 -20.37 -12.81
C ASN A 190 -16.20 -20.03 -12.54
N PRO A 191 -17.13 -20.48 -13.40
CA PRO A 191 -18.56 -20.14 -13.27
C PRO A 191 -19.21 -20.60 -11.98
N GLU A 192 -18.71 -21.68 -11.37
CA GLU A 192 -19.24 -22.17 -10.10
C GLU A 192 -18.87 -21.22 -8.95
N GLN A 193 -17.60 -20.87 -8.84
CA GLN A 193 -17.14 -19.92 -7.82
C GLN A 193 -17.72 -18.51 -8.03
N LEU A 194 -17.89 -18.09 -9.28
CA LEU A 194 -18.56 -16.84 -9.58
C LEU A 194 -20.00 -16.83 -9.06
N ARG A 195 -20.78 -17.91 -9.32
CA ARG A 195 -22.15 -18.00 -8.80
C ARG A 195 -22.21 -18.02 -7.27
N VAL A 196 -21.26 -18.66 -6.61
CA VAL A 196 -21.19 -18.65 -5.15
C VAL A 196 -20.91 -17.24 -4.63
N LEU A 197 -20.00 -16.50 -5.27
CA LEU A 197 -19.69 -15.12 -4.92
C LEU A 197 -20.88 -14.17 -5.17
N GLU A 198 -21.59 -14.33 -6.31
CA GLU A 198 -22.83 -13.60 -6.61
C GLU A 198 -23.89 -13.87 -5.53
N ASN A 199 -24.15 -15.14 -5.20
CA ASN A 199 -25.10 -15.51 -4.15
C ASN A 199 -24.71 -14.93 -2.78
N PHE A 200 -23.43 -14.93 -2.44
CA PHE A 200 -22.99 -14.30 -1.19
C PHE A 200 -23.30 -12.81 -1.17
N VAL A 201 -23.00 -12.09 -2.25
CA VAL A 201 -23.28 -10.66 -2.33
C VAL A 201 -24.78 -10.37 -2.28
N ASP A 202 -25.60 -11.20 -2.90
CA ASP A 202 -27.06 -11.06 -2.88
C ASP A 202 -27.66 -11.28 -1.48
N VAL A 203 -27.17 -12.27 -0.75
CA VAL A 203 -27.72 -12.67 0.56
C VAL A 203 -27.06 -11.89 1.72
N TYR A 204 -25.75 -11.65 1.65
CA TYR A 204 -24.94 -11.10 2.73
C TYR A 204 -24.26 -9.77 2.37
N GLY A 205 -24.69 -9.09 1.31
CA GLY A 205 -24.09 -7.84 0.84
C GLY A 205 -24.13 -6.69 1.87
N ASP A 206 -25.03 -6.76 2.85
CA ASP A 206 -25.13 -5.78 3.94
C ASP A 206 -24.38 -6.23 5.21
N SER A 207 -23.76 -7.42 5.22
CA SER A 207 -22.89 -7.87 6.30
C SER A 207 -21.55 -7.10 6.29
N SER A 208 -20.81 -7.23 7.38
CA SER A 208 -19.45 -6.65 7.50
C SER A 208 -18.44 -7.24 6.51
N TYR A 209 -18.76 -8.33 5.83
CA TYR A 209 -17.97 -8.96 4.75
C TYR A 209 -18.46 -8.57 3.35
N GLY A 210 -19.66 -7.98 3.26
CA GLY A 210 -20.35 -7.73 2.00
C GLY A 210 -19.63 -6.75 1.08
N ASP A 211 -18.95 -5.76 1.64
CA ASP A 211 -18.20 -4.77 0.85
C ASP A 211 -16.99 -5.37 0.16
N ASP A 212 -16.24 -6.21 0.87
CA ASP A 212 -15.08 -6.91 0.32
C ASP A 212 -15.52 -7.88 -0.78
N ALA A 213 -16.59 -8.66 -0.54
CA ALA A 213 -17.15 -9.57 -1.52
C ALA A 213 -17.71 -8.85 -2.75
N SER A 214 -18.36 -7.71 -2.56
CA SER A 214 -18.87 -6.87 -3.65
C SER A 214 -17.73 -6.30 -4.51
N PHE A 215 -16.63 -5.89 -3.87
CA PHE A 215 -15.46 -5.44 -4.60
C PHE A 215 -14.75 -6.61 -5.32
N ALA A 216 -14.65 -7.76 -4.68
CA ALA A 216 -14.14 -8.97 -5.31
C ALA A 216 -14.97 -9.36 -6.55
N LEU A 217 -16.31 -9.33 -6.45
CA LEU A 217 -17.23 -9.60 -7.55
C LEU A 217 -17.02 -8.60 -8.71
N ALA A 218 -16.94 -7.32 -8.41
CA ALA A 218 -16.69 -6.28 -9.42
C ALA A 218 -15.37 -6.50 -10.17
N ARG A 219 -14.32 -6.95 -9.48
CA ARG A 219 -13.03 -7.30 -10.09
C ARG A 219 -13.11 -8.52 -11.00
N VAL A 220 -13.89 -9.53 -10.64
CA VAL A 220 -14.16 -10.70 -11.50
C VAL A 220 -14.91 -10.25 -12.76
N GLN A 221 -16.00 -9.49 -12.60
CA GLN A 221 -16.79 -8.96 -13.71
C GLN A 221 -15.92 -8.12 -14.67
N PHE A 222 -15.01 -7.30 -14.13
CA PHE A 222 -14.04 -6.55 -14.93
C PHE A 222 -13.09 -7.47 -15.72
N ALA A 223 -12.56 -8.52 -15.08
CA ALA A 223 -11.65 -9.47 -15.69
C ALA A 223 -12.35 -10.30 -16.80
N GLU A 224 -13.63 -10.64 -16.60
CA GLU A 224 -14.51 -11.31 -17.59
C GLU A 224 -15.02 -10.35 -18.68
N ARG A 225 -14.64 -9.06 -18.62
CA ARG A 225 -15.06 -7.98 -19.54
C ARG A 225 -16.54 -7.62 -19.47
N ASP A 226 -17.25 -8.04 -18.42
CA ASP A 226 -18.61 -7.55 -18.13
C ASP A 226 -18.53 -6.17 -17.47
N TYR A 227 -18.08 -5.20 -18.25
CA TYR A 227 -17.81 -3.84 -17.77
C TYR A 227 -19.06 -3.15 -17.22
N GLN A 228 -20.24 -3.49 -17.73
CA GLN A 228 -21.49 -2.89 -17.26
C GLN A 228 -21.83 -3.33 -15.84
N LYS A 229 -21.74 -4.63 -15.55
CA LYS A 229 -21.95 -5.16 -14.19
C LYS A 229 -20.86 -4.66 -13.23
N ALA A 230 -19.58 -4.73 -13.67
CA ALA A 230 -18.47 -4.22 -12.87
C ALA A 230 -18.69 -2.76 -12.47
N ARG A 231 -19.09 -1.88 -13.41
CA ARG A 231 -19.40 -0.47 -13.15
C ARG A 231 -20.51 -0.33 -12.10
N THR A 232 -21.62 -1.03 -12.28
CA THR A 232 -22.77 -0.97 -11.35
C THR A 232 -22.37 -1.36 -9.93
N SER A 233 -21.59 -2.43 -9.77
CA SER A 233 -21.10 -2.89 -8.48
C SER A 233 -20.14 -1.87 -7.84
N LEU A 234 -19.22 -1.29 -8.61
CA LEU A 234 -18.27 -0.29 -8.13
C LEU A 234 -18.94 1.02 -7.74
N GLU A 235 -19.90 1.50 -8.53
CA GLU A 235 -20.66 2.72 -8.23
C GLU A 235 -21.50 2.55 -6.94
N LYS A 236 -22.03 1.35 -6.67
CA LYS A 236 -22.72 1.04 -5.41
C LYS A 236 -21.78 1.17 -4.22
N LEU A 237 -20.53 0.68 -4.33
CA LEU A 237 -19.52 0.80 -3.28
C LEU A 237 -19.14 2.26 -3.00
N LEU A 238 -18.98 3.10 -4.04
CA LEU A 238 -18.67 4.53 -3.86
C LEU A 238 -19.77 5.33 -3.17
N LYS A 239 -21.00 4.85 -3.16
CA LYS A 239 -22.10 5.49 -2.41
C LYS A 239 -22.02 5.23 -0.91
N LYS A 240 -21.21 4.25 -0.48
CA LYS A 240 -21.04 3.97 0.95
C LYS A 240 -20.18 5.05 1.60
N PRO A 241 -20.62 5.66 2.69
CA PRO A 241 -19.85 6.71 3.36
C PRO A 241 -18.52 6.14 3.86
N ASN A 242 -17.44 6.87 3.62
CA ASN A 242 -16.08 6.52 4.09
C ASN A 242 -15.59 5.13 3.64
N TYR A 243 -16.04 4.65 2.46
CA TYR A 243 -15.51 3.39 1.94
C TYR A 243 -14.00 3.48 1.76
N PHE A 244 -13.27 2.63 2.48
CA PHE A 244 -11.83 2.76 2.60
C PHE A 244 -11.09 2.62 1.25
N PHE A 245 -11.56 1.76 0.36
CA PHE A 245 -10.96 1.53 -0.95
C PHE A 245 -11.58 2.40 -2.06
N ALA A 246 -12.21 3.51 -1.74
CA ALA A 246 -12.85 4.39 -2.72
C ALA A 246 -11.90 4.87 -3.83
N ALA A 247 -10.64 5.12 -3.52
CA ALA A 247 -9.62 5.51 -4.51
C ALA A 247 -9.38 4.37 -5.51
N GLU A 248 -9.20 3.14 -5.03
CA GLU A 248 -8.99 1.96 -5.87
C GLU A 248 -10.22 1.66 -6.74
N VAL A 249 -11.42 1.78 -6.19
CA VAL A 249 -12.68 1.67 -6.94
C VAL A 249 -12.76 2.73 -8.04
N SER A 250 -12.37 3.97 -7.75
CA SER A 250 -12.35 5.05 -8.74
C SER A 250 -11.37 4.76 -9.89
N ASP A 251 -10.25 4.14 -9.60
CA ASP A 251 -9.29 3.75 -10.64
C ASP A 251 -9.83 2.62 -11.52
N TYR A 252 -10.54 1.64 -10.95
CA TYR A 252 -11.25 0.63 -11.75
C TYR A 252 -12.30 1.25 -12.68
N LEU A 253 -13.08 2.23 -12.19
CA LEU A 253 -14.06 2.93 -13.03
C LEU A 253 -13.40 3.67 -14.20
N LYS A 254 -12.27 4.35 -13.98
CA LYS A 254 -11.48 4.97 -15.06
C LYS A 254 -11.00 3.94 -16.08
N MET A 255 -10.51 2.77 -15.62
CA MET A 255 -10.09 1.69 -16.50
C MET A 255 -11.25 1.15 -17.34
N ILE A 256 -12.45 1.00 -16.76
CA ILE A 256 -13.67 0.61 -17.50
C ILE A 256 -13.97 1.63 -18.60
N GLU A 257 -13.99 2.92 -18.28
CA GLU A 257 -14.25 3.98 -19.27
C GLU A 257 -13.26 3.92 -20.44
N GLN A 258 -11.98 3.73 -20.14
CA GLN A 258 -10.95 3.60 -21.17
C GLN A 258 -11.18 2.37 -22.07
N ARG A 259 -11.54 1.21 -21.49
CA ARG A 259 -11.79 -0.03 -22.22
C ARG A 259 -13.01 0.05 -23.12
N VAL A 260 -14.10 0.64 -22.62
CA VAL A 260 -15.34 0.84 -23.40
C VAL A 260 -15.08 1.79 -24.58
N ARG A 261 -14.42 2.94 -24.35
CA ARG A 261 -14.07 3.89 -25.43
C ARG A 261 -13.19 3.29 -26.53
N VAL A 262 -12.31 2.34 -26.18
CA VAL A 262 -11.46 1.66 -27.17
C VAL A 262 -12.27 0.66 -28.00
N ALA A 263 -13.22 -0.04 -27.37
CA ALA A 263 -14.10 -0.98 -28.06
C ALA A 263 -15.09 -0.31 -29.04
N ASP A 264 -15.47 0.95 -28.80
CA ASP A 264 -16.40 1.74 -29.62
C ASP A 264 -15.70 2.47 -30.77
N ARG A 265 -14.39 2.34 -30.95
CA ARG A 265 -13.68 2.91 -32.11
C ARG A 265 -13.83 1.99 -33.29
N PRO A 266 -14.36 2.51 -34.45
CA PRO A 266 -14.55 1.73 -35.67
C PRO A 266 -13.24 1.22 -36.26
#